data_d999c7538c3ffecc88a780965730f726
#
_entry.id   d999c7538c3ffecc88a780965730f726
#
_cell.length_a   1.000
_cell.length_b   1.000
_cell.length_c   1.000
_cell.angle_alpha   90.00
_cell.angle_beta   90.00
_cell.angle_gamma   90.00
#
_symmetry.space_group_name_H-M   'P 1'
#
loop_
_entity.id
_entity.type
_entity.pdbx_description
1 polymer ?
#
loop_
_entity_poly.entity_id
_entity_poly.type
_entity_poly.pdbx_seq_one_letter_code
_entity_poly.pdbx_strand_id
1 'polypeptide(L)'
;MMSSFNLAGRFILVVEDEPLVRLDVTGRLQHAGATVVSASGVEKALVLAEHPMISAGVLDFDLGNADSTPVCWRLVDRGVPFIFYTGRIYSAFRQWPSAPVILKQATHSLISTVARLFR
;
A
#
# COMPACT_ATOMS: atom_id res chain seq x y z
N MET A 1 -13.53 21.02 9.04
CA MET A 1 -13.67 19.84 9.89
C MET A 1 -12.40 19.00 9.84
N MET A 2 -11.96 18.56 10.97
CA MET A 2 -10.78 17.71 11.04
C MET A 2 -11.13 16.28 10.61
N SER A 3 -10.22 15.64 9.87
CA SER A 3 -10.36 14.23 9.54
C SER A 3 -10.29 13.39 10.81
N SER A 4 -11.14 12.36 10.90
CA SER A 4 -11.07 11.35 11.94
C SER A 4 -9.95 10.34 11.71
N PHE A 5 -9.29 10.37 10.53
CA PHE A 5 -8.26 9.43 10.13
C PHE A 5 -6.89 10.10 10.21
N ASN A 6 -6.06 9.59 11.09
CA ASN A 6 -4.74 10.13 11.36
C ASN A 6 -3.71 8.99 11.24
N LEU A 7 -2.74 9.19 10.36
CA LEU A 7 -1.67 8.22 10.11
C LEU A 7 -0.34 8.68 10.72
N ALA A 8 -0.37 9.63 11.64
CA ALA A 8 0.86 10.11 12.29
C ALA A 8 1.61 8.95 12.95
N GLY A 9 2.92 8.90 12.78
CA GLY A 9 3.76 7.83 13.30
C GLY A 9 3.75 6.55 12.46
N ARG A 10 2.94 6.49 11.40
CA ARG A 10 2.91 5.33 10.51
C ARG A 10 3.91 5.52 9.38
N PHE A 11 4.60 4.44 9.03
CA PHE A 11 5.61 4.41 7.98
C PHE A 11 5.14 3.45 6.91
N ILE A 12 4.78 3.98 5.73
CA ILE A 12 4.01 3.23 4.72
C ILE A 12 4.83 3.05 3.46
N LEU A 13 4.90 1.80 2.98
CA LEU A 13 5.47 1.45 1.68
C LEU A 13 4.37 1.54 0.62
N VAL A 14 4.61 2.34 -0.41
CA VAL A 14 3.74 2.41 -1.60
C VAL A 14 4.46 1.75 -2.76
N VAL A 15 3.79 0.80 -3.43
CA VAL A 15 4.31 0.14 -4.62
C VAL A 15 3.35 0.39 -5.77
N GLU A 16 3.78 1.15 -6.76
CA GLU A 16 2.96 1.58 -7.88
C GLU A 16 3.88 1.96 -9.04
N ASP A 17 3.68 1.35 -10.22
CA ASP A 17 4.52 1.61 -11.38
C ASP A 17 4.17 2.92 -12.12
N GLU A 18 2.93 3.39 -12.03
CA GLU A 18 2.50 4.63 -12.68
C GLU A 18 2.92 5.85 -11.87
N PRO A 19 3.80 6.73 -12.41
CA PRO A 19 4.35 7.84 -11.63
C PRO A 19 3.30 8.79 -11.06
N LEU A 20 2.26 9.13 -11.83
CA LEU A 20 1.23 10.07 -11.38
C LEU A 20 0.35 9.47 -10.29
N VAL A 21 0.02 8.19 -10.41
CA VAL A 21 -0.76 7.49 -9.38
C VAL A 21 0.08 7.36 -8.12
N ARG A 22 1.36 6.99 -8.25
CA ARG A 22 2.27 6.89 -7.10
C ARG A 22 2.40 8.22 -6.37
N LEU A 23 2.52 9.31 -7.10
CA LEU A 23 2.60 10.66 -6.53
C LEU A 23 1.32 11.03 -5.78
N ASP A 24 0.16 10.74 -6.38
CA ASP A 24 -1.14 11.03 -5.75
C ASP A 24 -1.33 10.25 -4.46
N VAL A 25 -1.10 8.95 -4.49
CA VAL A 25 -1.23 8.09 -3.30
C VAL A 25 -0.28 8.54 -2.20
N THR A 26 0.98 8.78 -2.54
CA THR A 26 1.98 9.27 -1.59
C THR A 26 1.53 10.56 -0.94
N GLY A 27 1.06 11.52 -1.73
CA GLY A 27 0.60 12.81 -1.22
C GLY A 27 -0.58 12.68 -0.27
N ARG A 28 -1.55 11.83 -0.60
CA ARG A 28 -2.71 11.60 0.27
C ARG A 28 -2.30 11.00 1.63
N LEU A 29 -1.41 10.02 1.62
CA LEU A 29 -0.92 9.40 2.84
C LEU A 29 -0.11 10.38 3.68
N GLN A 30 0.75 11.18 3.06
CA GLN A 30 1.54 12.21 3.75
C GLN A 30 0.64 13.28 4.35
N HIS A 31 -0.39 13.71 3.62
CA HIS A 31 -1.36 14.68 4.12
C HIS A 31 -2.10 14.16 5.36
N ALA A 32 -2.30 12.85 5.45
CA ALA A 32 -2.90 12.21 6.62
C ALA A 32 -1.90 11.99 7.77
N GLY A 33 -0.63 12.36 7.58
CA GLY A 33 0.39 12.31 8.63
C GLY A 33 1.43 11.21 8.49
N ALA A 34 1.31 10.33 7.49
CA ALA A 34 2.24 9.21 7.33
C ALA A 34 3.60 9.66 6.77
N THR A 35 4.64 8.93 7.14
CA THR A 35 5.89 8.92 6.41
C THR A 35 5.77 7.85 5.31
N VAL A 36 6.18 8.18 4.10
CA VAL A 36 5.98 7.29 2.95
C VAL A 36 7.31 7.05 2.24
N VAL A 37 7.57 5.79 1.91
CA VAL A 37 8.59 5.40 0.94
C VAL A 37 7.90 4.70 -0.21
N SER A 38 8.39 4.89 -1.43
CA SER A 38 7.71 4.36 -2.60
C SER A 38 8.66 3.68 -3.56
N ALA A 39 8.12 2.70 -4.28
CA ALA A 39 8.83 1.96 -5.32
C ALA A 39 7.94 1.81 -6.54
N SER A 40 8.56 1.82 -7.73
CA SER A 40 7.88 1.61 -9.00
C SER A 40 7.87 0.14 -9.43
N GLY A 41 8.64 -0.72 -8.78
CA GLY A 41 8.77 -2.12 -9.16
C GLY A 41 9.14 -3.01 -7.99
N VAL A 42 9.21 -4.32 -8.26
CA VAL A 42 9.39 -5.36 -7.24
C VAL A 42 10.75 -5.27 -6.55
N GLU A 43 11.83 -5.06 -7.31
CA GLU A 43 13.18 -5.09 -6.72
C GLU A 43 13.35 -4.04 -5.65
N LYS A 44 13.02 -2.78 -5.97
CA LYS A 44 13.12 -1.69 -5.01
C LYS A 44 12.14 -1.89 -3.85
N ALA A 45 10.93 -2.37 -4.15
CA ALA A 45 9.93 -2.63 -3.12
C ALA A 45 10.42 -3.67 -2.11
N LEU A 46 11.10 -4.73 -2.55
CA LEU A 46 11.65 -5.74 -1.65
C LEU A 46 12.74 -5.16 -0.75
N VAL A 47 13.57 -4.26 -1.28
CA VAL A 47 14.58 -3.57 -0.47
C VAL A 47 13.91 -2.71 0.60
N LEU A 48 12.91 -1.89 0.21
CA LEU A 48 12.22 -1.00 1.13
C LEU A 48 11.38 -1.77 2.16
N ALA A 49 10.87 -2.94 1.80
CA ALA A 49 10.08 -3.78 2.71
C ALA A 49 10.90 -4.28 3.90
N GLU A 50 12.24 -4.23 3.83
CA GLU A 50 13.11 -4.62 4.94
C GLU A 50 13.32 -3.50 5.96
N HIS A 51 12.85 -2.29 5.69
CA HIS A 51 13.01 -1.19 6.63
C HIS A 51 12.30 -1.52 7.95
N PRO A 52 13.00 -1.44 9.10
CA PRO A 52 12.44 -1.90 10.36
C PRO A 52 11.20 -1.14 10.82
N MET A 53 11.01 0.09 10.33
CA MET A 53 9.88 0.94 10.73
C MET A 53 8.64 0.78 9.85
N ILE A 54 8.69 0.00 8.79
CA ILE A 54 7.53 -0.20 7.91
C ILE A 54 6.36 -0.75 8.73
N SER A 55 5.24 -0.02 8.73
CA SER A 55 4.04 -0.39 9.47
C SER A 55 2.90 -0.88 8.59
N ALA A 56 2.90 -0.55 7.30
CA ALA A 56 1.89 -1.04 6.36
C ALA A 56 2.37 -0.88 4.91
N GLY A 57 1.69 -1.57 4.00
CA GLY A 57 1.89 -1.43 2.56
C GLY A 57 0.61 -1.04 1.82
N VAL A 58 0.77 -0.24 0.77
CA VAL A 58 -0.26 0.05 -0.23
C VAL A 58 0.29 -0.39 -1.57
N LEU A 59 -0.28 -1.45 -2.13
CA LEU A 59 0.32 -2.13 -3.28
C LEU A 59 -0.63 -2.13 -4.47
N ASP A 60 -0.15 -1.68 -5.63
CA ASP A 60 -0.75 -2.08 -6.88
C ASP A 60 -0.31 -3.51 -7.20
N PHE A 61 -1.20 -4.35 -7.70
CA PHE A 61 -0.86 -5.74 -7.96
C PHE A 61 -0.08 -5.90 -9.27
N ASP A 62 -0.59 -5.31 -10.35
CA ASP A 62 0.05 -5.39 -11.67
C ASP A 62 1.06 -4.25 -11.81
N LEU A 63 2.32 -4.60 -11.98
CA LEU A 63 3.43 -3.64 -12.10
C LEU A 63 4.02 -3.65 -13.51
N GLY A 64 3.21 -4.04 -14.51
CA GLY A 64 3.63 -4.08 -15.90
C GLY A 64 4.26 -5.42 -16.28
N ASN A 65 5.56 -5.57 -16.08
CA ASN A 65 6.29 -6.79 -16.42
C ASN A 65 6.37 -7.81 -15.27
N ALA A 66 5.76 -7.50 -14.14
CA ALA A 66 5.74 -8.36 -12.95
C ALA A 66 4.52 -8.01 -12.11
N ASP A 67 4.24 -8.82 -11.09
CA ASP A 67 3.23 -8.47 -10.10
C ASP A 67 3.84 -8.38 -8.69
N SER A 68 3.07 -7.87 -7.74
CA SER A 68 3.56 -7.60 -6.38
C SER A 68 3.55 -8.82 -5.48
N THR A 69 3.31 -10.03 -6.00
CA THR A 69 3.27 -11.26 -5.20
C THR A 69 4.49 -11.43 -4.28
N PRO A 70 5.74 -11.25 -4.75
CA PRO A 70 6.89 -11.39 -3.85
C PRO A 70 6.87 -10.40 -2.68
N VAL A 71 6.41 -9.18 -2.94
CA VAL A 71 6.30 -8.16 -1.89
C VAL A 71 5.24 -8.56 -0.87
N CYS A 72 4.09 -9.06 -1.33
CA CYS A 72 3.02 -9.52 -0.46
C CYS A 72 3.52 -10.59 0.51
N TRP A 73 4.21 -11.62 0.01
CA TRP A 73 4.72 -12.70 0.87
C TRP A 73 5.78 -12.19 1.84
N ARG A 74 6.61 -11.23 1.42
CA ARG A 74 7.60 -10.65 2.32
C ARG A 74 6.95 -9.87 3.45
N LEU A 75 5.91 -9.10 3.15
CA LEU A 75 5.17 -8.38 4.17
C LEU A 75 4.45 -9.34 5.13
N VAL A 76 3.86 -10.41 4.61
CA VAL A 76 3.27 -11.47 5.45
C VAL A 76 4.30 -12.04 6.41
N ASP A 77 5.49 -12.40 5.91
CA ASP A 77 6.57 -12.95 6.73
C ASP A 77 6.96 -11.99 7.87
N ARG A 78 6.92 -10.70 7.62
CA ARG A 78 7.28 -9.68 8.60
C ARG A 78 6.11 -9.27 9.49
N GLY A 79 4.92 -9.81 9.29
CA GLY A 79 3.74 -9.41 10.04
C GLY A 79 3.27 -8.00 9.73
N VAL A 80 3.59 -7.47 8.56
CA VAL A 80 3.22 -6.12 8.13
C VAL A 80 1.93 -6.19 7.31
N PRO A 81 0.85 -5.54 7.75
CA PRO A 81 -0.41 -5.54 7.01
C PRO A 81 -0.30 -4.69 5.74
N PHE A 82 -1.12 -5.02 4.75
CA PHE A 82 -1.14 -4.25 3.51
C PHE A 82 -2.53 -4.27 2.89
N ILE A 83 -2.75 -3.33 1.96
CA ILE A 83 -3.94 -3.29 1.12
C ILE A 83 -3.51 -3.34 -0.33
N PHE A 84 -4.42 -3.78 -1.19
CA PHE A 84 -4.27 -3.60 -2.63
C PHE A 84 -5.00 -2.33 -3.07
N TYR A 85 -4.32 -1.51 -3.86
CA TYR A 85 -4.89 -0.34 -4.51
C TYR A 85 -4.68 -0.53 -6.00
N THR A 86 -5.72 -0.93 -6.71
CA THR A 86 -5.58 -1.57 -8.02
C THR A 86 -6.71 -1.21 -8.96
N GLY A 87 -6.46 -1.36 -10.26
CA GLY A 87 -7.47 -1.07 -11.29
C GLY A 87 -8.57 -2.11 -11.39
N ARG A 88 -8.32 -3.34 -10.93
CA ARG A 88 -9.32 -4.42 -11.00
C ARG A 88 -9.06 -5.49 -9.95
N ILE A 89 -10.04 -6.39 -9.78
CA ILE A 89 -9.92 -7.53 -8.88
C ILE A 89 -9.19 -8.67 -9.60
N TYR A 90 -8.21 -9.26 -8.93
CA TYR A 90 -7.46 -10.41 -9.40
C TYR A 90 -7.79 -11.65 -8.57
N SER A 91 -7.87 -12.81 -9.20
CA SER A 91 -8.08 -14.07 -8.49
C SER A 91 -6.97 -14.36 -7.48
N ALA A 92 -5.76 -13.88 -7.76
CA ALA A 92 -4.61 -14.02 -6.87
C ALA A 92 -4.87 -13.45 -5.47
N PHE A 93 -5.77 -12.48 -5.32
CA PHE A 93 -6.07 -11.87 -4.01
C PHE A 93 -6.62 -12.86 -2.99
N ARG A 94 -7.12 -14.01 -3.45
CA ARG A 94 -7.58 -15.09 -2.55
C ARG A 94 -6.47 -15.64 -1.66
N GLN A 95 -5.21 -15.44 -2.05
CA GLN A 95 -4.05 -15.86 -1.26
C GLN A 95 -3.87 -14.98 -0.01
N TRP A 96 -4.45 -13.78 0.00
CA TRP A 96 -4.33 -12.80 1.08
C TRP A 96 -5.71 -12.31 1.49
N PRO A 97 -6.54 -13.19 2.10
CA PRO A 97 -7.94 -12.84 2.37
C PRO A 97 -8.09 -11.72 3.39
N SER A 98 -7.07 -11.46 4.21
CA SER A 98 -7.11 -10.35 5.18
C SER A 98 -6.75 -9.00 4.58
N ALA A 99 -6.20 -8.98 3.36
CA ALA A 99 -5.79 -7.73 2.73
C ALA A 99 -7.00 -7.06 2.06
N PRO A 100 -7.39 -5.87 2.49
CA PRO A 100 -8.45 -5.13 1.79
C PRO A 100 -8.06 -4.81 0.36
N VAL A 101 -9.06 -4.72 -0.52
CA VAL A 101 -8.86 -4.32 -1.90
C VAL A 101 -9.65 -3.03 -2.15
N ILE A 102 -8.95 -2.00 -2.64
CA ILE A 102 -9.57 -0.74 -3.05
C ILE A 102 -9.34 -0.58 -4.55
N LEU A 103 -10.41 -0.41 -5.29
CA LEU A 103 -10.29 -0.09 -6.70
C LEU A 103 -9.88 1.39 -6.86
N LYS A 104 -9.04 1.68 -7.86
CA LYS A 104 -8.51 3.04 -8.08
C LYS A 104 -9.60 4.09 -8.28
N GLN A 105 -10.76 3.71 -8.79
CA GLN A 105 -11.89 4.63 -8.90
C GLN A 105 -12.54 4.97 -7.54
N ALA A 106 -12.23 4.22 -6.50
CA ALA A 106 -12.72 4.46 -5.14
C ALA A 106 -11.65 5.06 -4.23
N THR A 107 -10.79 5.91 -4.76
CA THR A 107 -9.65 6.49 -4.03
C THR A 107 -10.07 7.25 -2.76
N HIS A 108 -11.32 7.73 -2.70
CA HIS A 108 -11.84 8.42 -1.52
C HIS A 108 -11.84 7.53 -0.25
N SER A 109 -11.80 6.21 -0.40
CA SER A 109 -11.78 5.29 0.73
C SER A 109 -10.36 4.86 1.13
N LEU A 110 -9.33 5.35 0.45
CA LEU A 110 -7.95 4.92 0.66
C LEU A 110 -7.49 5.15 2.10
N ILE A 111 -7.59 6.39 2.57
CA ILE A 111 -7.05 6.75 3.90
C ILE A 111 -7.80 6.04 5.02
N SER A 112 -9.13 5.97 4.95
CA SER A 112 -9.91 5.28 5.98
C SER A 112 -9.60 3.78 6.03
N THR A 113 -9.36 3.16 4.88
CA THR A 113 -9.02 1.75 4.81
C THR A 113 -7.63 1.49 5.37
N VAL A 114 -6.64 2.32 5.03
CA VAL A 114 -5.29 2.21 5.60
C VAL A 114 -5.34 2.40 7.12
N ALA A 115 -6.07 3.41 7.60
CA ALA A 115 -6.19 3.67 9.04
C ALA A 115 -6.76 2.46 9.80
N ARG A 116 -7.69 1.74 9.19
CA ARG A 116 -8.27 0.54 9.81
C ARG A 116 -7.31 -0.61 9.98
N LEU A 117 -6.19 -0.63 9.24
CA LEU A 117 -5.16 -1.66 9.43
C LEU A 117 -4.51 -1.58 10.82
N PHE A 118 -4.60 -0.44 11.48
CA PHE A 118 -3.94 -0.17 12.76
C PHE A 118 -4.88 -0.24 13.95
N ARG A 119 -6.07 -0.74 13.75
CA ARG A 119 -7.02 -0.93 14.83
C ARG A 119 -6.83 -2.23 15.57
#